data_cc474b263a938a5dbdc639af89ad8d18
#
_entry.id   cc474b263a938a5dbdc639af89ad8d18
#
_cell.length_a   1.000
_cell.length_b   1.000
_cell.length_c   1.000
_cell.angle_alpha   90.00
_cell.angle_beta   90.00
_cell.angle_gamma   90.00
#
_symmetry.space_group_name_H-M   'P 1'
#
loop_
_entity.id
_entity.type
_entity.pdbx_description
1 polymer ?
#
loop_
_entity_poly.entity_id
_entity_poly.type
_entity_poly.pdbx_seq_one_letter_code
_entity_poly.pdbx_strand_id
1 'polypeptide(L)'
;MPHIIVNYSANLIDLDEVQLLERINSTLLDSKQFVEQDIKSRIFKDQSFLIGINLPLEAYIHLKLYLLSGRTAEQKKQLGEALLQVLKIKKYLQSESDFKTQICVEVVDIPKENYFKSTV
;
A
#
# COMPACT_ATOMS: atom_id res chain seq x y z
N MET A 1 4.65 3.49 14.15
CA MET A 1 3.57 3.67 13.15
C MET A 1 4.02 4.65 12.11
N PRO A 2 3.90 4.33 10.86
CA PRO A 2 2.79 3.56 10.27
C PRO A 2 3.13 2.09 9.96
N HIS A 3 2.08 1.31 9.71
CA HIS A 3 2.18 -0.01 9.13
C HIS A 3 1.50 -0.02 7.77
N ILE A 4 2.16 -0.59 6.78
CA ILE A 4 1.63 -0.71 5.43
C ILE A 4 1.50 -2.20 5.10
N ILE A 5 0.34 -2.58 4.61
CA ILE A 5 0.09 -3.93 4.12
C ILE A 5 -0.40 -3.82 2.68
N VAL A 6 0.33 -4.46 1.78
CA VAL A 6 -0.04 -4.50 0.36
C VAL A 6 -0.39 -5.94 -0.01
N ASN A 7 -1.53 -6.11 -0.65
CA ASN A 7 -1.92 -7.37 -1.27
C ASN A 7 -2.10 -7.14 -2.77
N TYR A 8 -1.65 -8.09 -3.57
CA TYR A 8 -1.86 -8.01 -5.02
C TYR A 8 -2.18 -9.38 -5.60
N SER A 9 -2.95 -9.40 -6.68
CA SER A 9 -3.31 -10.64 -7.35
C SER A 9 -2.10 -11.26 -8.04
N ALA A 10 -1.94 -12.58 -7.91
CA ALA A 10 -0.75 -13.30 -8.37
C ALA A 10 -0.52 -13.24 -9.89
N ASN A 11 -1.53 -12.84 -10.66
CA ASN A 11 -1.40 -12.68 -12.11
C ASN A 11 -0.57 -11.44 -12.52
N LEU A 12 -0.21 -10.57 -11.58
CA LEU A 12 0.79 -9.52 -11.79
C LEU A 12 2.18 -10.11 -11.59
N ILE A 13 2.59 -10.96 -12.50
CA ILE A 13 3.80 -11.81 -12.35
C ILE A 13 5.11 -11.03 -12.34
N ASP A 14 5.13 -9.84 -12.94
CA ASP A 14 6.34 -9.03 -13.05
C ASP A 14 6.41 -7.90 -12.02
N LEU A 15 5.58 -7.96 -10.99
CA LEU A 15 5.58 -6.93 -9.95
C LEU A 15 6.83 -7.06 -9.09
N ASP A 16 7.62 -5.99 -9.02
CA ASP A 16 8.81 -5.90 -8.19
C ASP A 16 8.41 -5.47 -6.78
N GLU A 17 8.32 -6.43 -5.87
CA GLU A 17 7.83 -6.21 -4.51
C GLU A 17 8.72 -5.23 -3.73
N VAL A 18 10.03 -5.40 -3.81
CA VAL A 18 10.98 -4.55 -3.08
C VAL A 18 10.89 -3.12 -3.59
N GLN A 19 10.89 -2.93 -4.91
CA GLN A 19 10.79 -1.59 -5.51
C GLN A 19 9.49 -0.90 -5.11
N LEU A 20 8.38 -1.63 -5.11
CA LEU A 20 7.09 -1.05 -4.70
C LEU A 20 7.13 -0.60 -3.25
N LEU A 21 7.64 -1.43 -2.34
CA LEU A 21 7.75 -1.07 -0.93
C LEU A 21 8.68 0.12 -0.70
N GLU A 22 9.80 0.19 -1.43
CA GLU A 22 10.71 1.33 -1.35
C GLU A 22 10.03 2.63 -1.77
N ARG A 23 9.25 2.61 -2.84
CA ARG A 23 8.51 3.78 -3.32
C ARG A 23 7.43 4.22 -2.34
N ILE A 24 6.73 3.26 -1.74
CA ILE A 24 5.73 3.53 -0.71
C ILE A 24 6.39 4.19 0.50
N ASN A 25 7.46 3.60 1.00
CA ASN A 25 8.15 4.11 2.18
C ASN A 25 8.76 5.51 1.92
N SER A 26 9.34 5.72 0.75
CA SER A 26 9.87 7.03 0.36
C SER A 26 8.79 8.10 0.32
N THR A 27 7.62 7.75 -0.19
CA THR A 27 6.47 8.66 -0.25
C THR A 27 6.01 9.04 1.15
N LEU A 28 5.95 8.09 2.07
CA LEU A 28 5.59 8.36 3.47
C LEU A 28 6.63 9.24 4.14
N LEU A 29 7.90 8.98 3.89
CA LEU A 29 8.99 9.78 4.46
C LEU A 29 8.95 11.23 3.93
N ASP A 30 8.66 11.40 2.65
CA ASP A 30 8.55 12.72 2.00
C ASP A 30 7.40 13.56 2.57
N SER A 31 6.39 12.92 3.15
CA SER A 31 5.27 13.63 3.78
C SER A 31 5.68 14.41 5.03
N LYS A 32 6.87 14.14 5.58
CA LYS A 32 7.39 14.73 6.81
C LYS A 32 6.59 14.39 8.07
N GLN A 33 5.73 13.39 8.00
CA GLN A 33 4.89 12.98 9.13
C GLN A 33 5.45 11.80 9.91
N PHE A 34 6.51 11.15 9.40
CA PHE A 34 7.03 9.90 9.98
C PHE A 34 8.55 9.92 10.06
N VAL A 35 9.08 9.19 11.04
CA VAL A 35 10.52 8.87 11.15
C VAL A 35 10.75 7.57 10.40
N GLU A 36 11.87 7.47 9.72
CA GLU A 36 12.17 6.34 8.81
C GLU A 36 12.03 4.98 9.50
N GLN A 37 12.62 4.83 10.71
CA GLN A 37 12.58 3.54 11.40
C GLN A 37 11.19 3.12 11.89
N ASP A 38 10.24 4.03 11.91
CA ASP A 38 8.86 3.71 12.29
C ASP A 38 8.04 3.14 11.13
N ILE A 39 8.49 3.34 9.89
CA ILE A 39 7.78 2.90 8.70
C ILE A 39 8.03 1.41 8.49
N LYS A 40 7.00 0.60 8.61
CA LYS A 40 7.07 -0.85 8.40
C LYS A 40 6.07 -1.25 7.34
N SER A 41 6.59 -1.81 6.25
CA SER A 41 5.77 -2.20 5.12
C SER A 41 6.02 -3.65 4.76
N ARG A 42 5.00 -4.32 4.27
CA ARG A 42 5.05 -5.71 3.84
C ARG A 42 4.07 -5.93 2.71
N ILE A 43 4.36 -6.93 1.91
CA ILE A 43 3.60 -7.20 0.70
C ILE A 43 3.34 -8.70 0.57
N PHE A 44 2.15 -9.04 0.14
CA PHE A 44 1.69 -10.41 -0.03
C PHE A 44 1.12 -10.60 -1.43
N LYS A 45 1.60 -11.66 -2.08
CA LYS A 45 1.04 -12.11 -3.34
C LYS A 45 -0.13 -13.04 -3.03
N ASP A 46 -1.33 -12.65 -3.47
CA ASP A 46 -2.52 -13.49 -3.29
C ASP A 46 -2.54 -14.55 -4.38
N GLN A 47 -2.16 -15.78 -4.03
CA GLN A 47 -2.15 -16.91 -4.96
C GLN A 47 -3.57 -17.36 -5.31
N SER A 48 -4.43 -17.40 -4.32
CA SER A 48 -5.84 -17.78 -4.49
C SER A 48 -6.68 -16.52 -4.44
N PHE A 49 -7.17 -16.09 -5.59
CA PHE A 49 -7.97 -14.89 -5.70
C PHE A 49 -9.04 -15.08 -6.78
N LEU A 50 -10.10 -14.29 -6.69
CA LEU A 50 -11.15 -14.26 -7.70
C LEU A 50 -11.65 -12.83 -7.85
N ILE A 51 -11.69 -12.35 -9.07
CA ILE A 51 -12.23 -11.03 -9.40
C ILE A 51 -13.55 -11.23 -10.11
N GLY A 52 -14.63 -10.69 -9.52
CA GLY A 52 -15.99 -11.00 -9.97
C GLY A 52 -16.25 -12.49 -9.87
N ILE A 53 -16.93 -13.05 -10.86
CA ILE A 53 -17.18 -14.50 -10.94
C ILE A 53 -16.09 -15.21 -11.75
N ASN A 54 -15.62 -14.55 -12.83
CA ASN A 54 -14.51 -15.05 -13.64
C ASN A 54 -14.09 -13.96 -14.64
N LEU A 55 -13.13 -13.12 -14.23
CA LEU A 55 -12.59 -12.03 -15.05
C LEU A 55 -11.09 -12.22 -15.19
N PRO A 56 -10.62 -13.07 -16.14
CA PRO A 56 -9.20 -13.48 -16.20
C PRO A 56 -8.23 -12.38 -16.61
N LEU A 57 -8.69 -11.28 -17.23
CA LEU A 57 -7.84 -10.18 -17.65
C LEU A 57 -7.87 -8.99 -16.67
N GLU A 58 -8.31 -9.25 -15.46
CA GLU A 58 -8.33 -8.23 -14.39
C GLU A 58 -7.31 -8.58 -13.31
N ALA A 59 -6.82 -7.54 -12.64
CA ALA A 59 -5.87 -7.68 -11.54
C ALA A 59 -6.19 -6.61 -10.50
N TYR A 60 -5.57 -6.72 -9.31
CA TYR A 60 -5.72 -5.71 -8.27
C TYR A 60 -4.45 -5.53 -7.46
N ILE A 61 -4.31 -4.34 -6.88
CA ILE A 61 -3.37 -4.03 -5.82
C ILE A 61 -4.14 -3.30 -4.74
N HIS A 62 -4.06 -3.78 -3.51
CA HIS A 62 -4.77 -3.20 -2.38
C HIS A 62 -3.76 -2.84 -1.30
N LEU A 63 -3.63 -1.55 -1.01
CA LEU A 63 -2.72 -1.01 -0.01
C LEU A 63 -3.51 -0.49 1.18
N LYS A 64 -3.16 -0.96 2.37
CA LYS A 64 -3.73 -0.46 3.63
C LYS A 64 -2.64 0.27 4.41
N LEU A 65 -2.92 1.52 4.76
CA LEU A 65 -2.06 2.33 5.60
C LEU A 65 -2.70 2.47 6.98
N TYR A 66 -2.07 1.85 7.97
CA TYR A 66 -2.53 1.92 9.37
C TYR A 66 -1.77 3.02 10.08
N LEU A 67 -2.51 3.94 10.69
CA LEU A 67 -1.97 5.10 11.41
C LEU A 67 -2.55 5.16 12.82
N LEU A 68 -1.79 5.74 13.74
CA LEU A 68 -2.35 6.13 15.03
C LEU A 68 -3.35 7.26 14.80
N SER A 69 -4.47 7.23 15.52
CA SER A 69 -5.49 8.27 15.48
C SER A 69 -4.93 9.64 15.86
N GLY A 70 -5.54 10.69 15.38
CA GLY A 70 -5.17 12.08 15.68
C GLY A 70 -4.82 12.93 14.48
N ARG A 71 -4.65 12.35 13.29
CA ARG A 71 -4.44 13.13 12.07
C ARG A 71 -5.77 13.67 11.56
N THR A 72 -5.71 14.85 10.95
CA THR A 72 -6.88 15.47 10.34
C THR A 72 -7.32 14.69 9.09
N ALA A 73 -8.56 14.89 8.69
CA ALA A 73 -9.07 14.32 7.44
C ALA A 73 -8.23 14.75 6.23
N GLU A 74 -7.77 16.00 6.21
CA GLU A 74 -6.92 16.51 5.14
C GLU A 74 -5.56 15.83 5.10
N GLN A 75 -4.92 15.62 6.25
CA GLN A 75 -3.64 14.91 6.33
C GLN A 75 -3.77 13.48 5.80
N LYS A 76 -4.84 12.79 6.18
CA LYS A 76 -5.10 11.42 5.71
C LYS A 76 -5.37 11.38 4.21
N LYS A 77 -6.12 12.37 3.70
CA LYS A 77 -6.41 12.49 2.27
C LYS A 77 -5.12 12.67 1.46
N GLN A 78 -4.24 13.56 1.92
CA GLN A 78 -2.95 13.79 1.25
C GLN A 78 -2.10 12.53 1.19
N LEU A 79 -2.03 11.77 2.28
CA LEU A 79 -1.30 10.51 2.33
C LEU A 79 -1.91 9.48 1.37
N GLY A 80 -3.23 9.34 1.40
CA GLY A 80 -3.93 8.39 0.53
C GLY A 80 -3.75 8.71 -0.95
N GLU A 81 -3.86 9.98 -1.32
CA GLU A 81 -3.66 10.42 -2.71
C GLU A 81 -2.22 10.23 -3.18
N ALA A 82 -1.24 10.51 -2.31
CA ALA A 82 0.17 10.32 -2.64
C ALA A 82 0.50 8.84 -2.88
N LEU A 83 -0.02 7.95 -2.05
CA LEU A 83 0.16 6.51 -2.21
C LEU A 83 -0.55 5.99 -3.46
N LEU A 84 -1.75 6.48 -3.72
CA LEU A 84 -2.47 6.11 -4.95
C LEU A 84 -1.67 6.51 -6.19
N GLN A 85 -1.01 7.66 -6.15
CA GLN A 85 -0.16 8.12 -7.25
C GLN A 85 1.03 7.18 -7.48
N VAL A 86 1.63 6.64 -6.42
CA VAL A 86 2.69 5.63 -6.54
C VAL A 86 2.18 4.43 -7.33
N LEU A 87 0.98 3.95 -7.01
CA LEU A 87 0.40 2.80 -7.70
C LEU A 87 0.06 3.12 -9.16
N LYS A 88 -0.39 4.34 -9.45
CA LYS A 88 -0.72 4.77 -10.82
C LYS A 88 0.50 4.80 -11.74
N ILE A 89 1.66 5.16 -11.24
CA ILE A 89 2.86 5.36 -12.06
C ILE A 89 3.42 4.04 -12.60
N LYS A 90 3.13 2.92 -11.96
CA LYS A 90 3.47 1.55 -12.43
C LYS A 90 4.97 1.28 -12.63
N LYS A 91 5.86 2.05 -12.04
CA LYS A 91 7.31 1.82 -12.16
C LYS A 91 7.77 0.52 -11.47
N TYR A 92 6.94 -0.05 -10.64
CA TYR A 92 7.17 -1.33 -9.96
C TYR A 92 6.82 -2.53 -10.83
N LEU A 93 6.21 -2.33 -11.99
CA LEU A 93 5.95 -3.38 -12.96
C LEU A 93 7.07 -3.39 -14.00
N GLN A 94 7.66 -4.56 -14.21
CA GLN A 94 8.81 -4.69 -15.11
C GLN A 94 8.40 -4.83 -16.57
N SER A 95 7.17 -5.23 -16.84
CA SER A 95 6.62 -5.32 -18.18
C SER A 95 5.23 -4.71 -18.21
N GLU A 96 4.82 -4.24 -19.41
CA GLU A 96 3.44 -3.83 -19.61
C GLU A 96 2.54 -5.05 -19.60
N SER A 97 1.41 -4.91 -18.96
CA SER A 97 0.38 -5.93 -18.85
C SER A 97 -0.89 -5.45 -19.53
N ASP A 98 -1.58 -6.36 -20.24
CA ASP A 98 -2.90 -6.09 -20.80
C ASP A 98 -4.00 -6.13 -19.74
N PHE A 99 -3.65 -6.44 -18.49
CA PHE A 99 -4.61 -6.49 -17.40
C PHE A 99 -5.12 -5.10 -17.04
N LYS A 100 -6.42 -5.00 -16.82
CA LYS A 100 -6.96 -3.86 -16.09
C LYS A 100 -6.67 -4.09 -14.61
N THR A 101 -5.88 -3.21 -14.03
CA THR A 101 -5.49 -3.34 -12.63
C THR A 101 -6.23 -2.30 -11.80
N GLN A 102 -7.10 -2.77 -10.91
CA GLN A 102 -7.74 -1.91 -9.92
C GLN A 102 -6.75 -1.65 -8.80
N ILE A 103 -6.56 -0.39 -8.47
CA ILE A 103 -5.67 0.03 -7.39
C ILE A 103 -6.50 0.69 -6.29
N CYS A 104 -6.31 0.23 -5.06
CA CYS A 104 -7.05 0.73 -3.90
C CYS A 104 -6.09 1.11 -2.80
N VAL A 105 -6.33 2.26 -2.17
CA VAL A 105 -5.61 2.69 -0.97
C VAL A 105 -6.63 2.98 0.11
N GLU A 106 -6.47 2.34 1.27
CA GLU A 106 -7.25 2.61 2.47
C GLU A 106 -6.35 3.21 3.53
N VAL A 107 -6.83 4.24 4.20
CA VAL A 107 -6.17 4.81 5.38
C VAL A 107 -7.02 4.43 6.59
N VAL A 108 -6.42 3.70 7.53
CA VAL A 108 -7.11 3.13 8.66
C VAL A 108 -6.52 3.68 9.96
N ASP A 109 -7.37 4.30 10.79
CA ASP A 109 -6.96 4.79 12.10
C ASP A 109 -6.91 3.64 13.12
N ILE A 110 -5.84 3.59 13.90
CA ILE A 110 -5.75 2.75 15.07
C ILE A 110 -5.89 3.67 16.31
N PRO A 111 -6.87 3.46 17.18
CA PRO A 111 -6.98 4.25 18.40
C PRO A 111 -5.69 4.15 19.20
N LYS A 112 -5.14 5.29 19.63
CA LYS A 112 -3.86 5.33 20.35
C LYS A 112 -3.88 4.47 21.61
N GLU A 113 -4.98 4.42 22.30
CA GLU A 113 -5.15 3.62 23.52
C GLU A 113 -5.11 2.11 23.26
N ASN A 114 -5.21 1.69 22.02
CA ASN A 114 -5.21 0.27 21.65
C ASN A 114 -3.90 -0.16 20.97
N TYR A 115 -2.90 0.72 20.93
CA TYR A 115 -1.62 0.41 20.28
C TYR A 115 -0.51 0.35 21.33
N PHE A 116 0.08 -0.82 21.47
CA PHE A 116 1.13 -1.10 22.45
C PHE A 116 2.43 -1.41 21.71
N LYS A 117 3.49 -0.67 22.02
CA LYS A 117 4.77 -0.81 21.35
C LYS A 117 5.90 -0.76 22.36
N SER A 118 6.89 -1.62 22.16
CA SER A 118 8.16 -1.59 22.91
C SER A 118 9.30 -1.96 21.98
N THR A 119 10.50 -1.56 22.36
CA THR A 119 11.73 -1.95 21.66
C THR A 119 12.55 -2.81 22.61
N VAL A 120 12.98 -3.96 22.16
CA VAL A 120 13.79 -4.90 22.95
C VAL A 120 15.19 -5.04 22.41
#